data_0601c3d0f58f2b24ab2e16b1c3bd3322
#
_entry.id   0601c3d0f58f2b24ab2e16b1c3bd3322
#
_cell.length_a   1.000
_cell.length_b   1.000
_cell.length_c   1.000
_cell.angle_alpha   90.00
_cell.angle_beta   90.00
_cell.angle_gamma   90.00
#
_symmetry.space_group_name_H-M   'P 1'
#
loop_
_entity.id
_entity.type
_entity.pdbx_description
1 polymer ?
#
loop_
_entity_poly.entity_id
_entity_poly.type
_entity_poly.pdbx_seq_one_letter_code
_entity_poly.pdbx_strand_id
1 'polypeptide(L)' 'MQKWEYLQVHVKSSKGSITASVSGEVVKEIQDEAGLMGYLNSLGAQGWEMVNADRNEYGFQNYFFKRPVE' A
#
# COMPACT_ATOMS: atom_id res chain seq x y z
N MET A 1 18.56 7.45 -19.13
CA MET A 1 17.16 7.09 -19.00
C MET A 1 16.78 6.94 -17.54
N GLN A 2 15.69 7.55 -17.12
CA GLN A 2 15.20 7.40 -15.75
C GLN A 2 14.70 5.98 -15.51
N LYS A 3 15.15 5.37 -14.42
CA LYS A 3 14.69 4.05 -14.02
C LYS A 3 13.75 4.20 -12.82
N TRP A 4 12.79 3.29 -12.72
CA TRP A 4 11.79 3.30 -11.66
C TRP A 4 11.75 1.94 -10.99
N GLU A 5 11.49 1.93 -9.69
CA GLU A 5 11.11 0.71 -9.00
C GLU A 5 9.65 0.82 -8.58
N TYR A 6 8.98 -0.31 -8.46
CA TYR A 6 7.55 -0.37 -8.21
C TYR A 6 7.26 -1.17 -6.95
N LEU A 7 6.20 -0.76 -6.26
CA LEU A 7 5.77 -1.41 -5.04
C LEU A 7 4.27 -1.63 -5.12
N GLN A 8 3.81 -2.83 -4.80
CA GLN A 8 2.38 -3.11 -4.68
C GLN A 8 2.06 -3.37 -3.22
N VAL A 9 1.08 -2.63 -2.70
CA VAL A 9 0.56 -2.85 -1.35
C VAL A 9 -0.84 -3.42 -1.49
N HIS A 10 -1.04 -4.63 -0.99
CA HIS A 10 -2.34 -5.29 -0.97
C HIS A 10 -2.94 -5.12 0.41
N VAL A 11 -4.17 -4.60 0.46
CA VAL A 11 -4.85 -4.34 1.72
C VAL A 11 -6.13 -5.18 1.76
N LYS A 12 -6.27 -5.93 2.83
CA LYS A 12 -7.44 -6.77 3.05
C LYS A 12 -8.14 -6.32 4.32
N SER A 13 -9.43 -6.01 4.21
CA SER A 13 -10.28 -5.69 5.35
C SER A 13 -11.18 -6.87 5.65
N SER A 14 -11.22 -7.32 6.89
CA SER A 14 -12.05 -8.43 7.29
C SER A 14 -12.39 -8.30 8.76
N LYS A 15 -13.68 -8.32 9.08
CA LYS A 15 -14.21 -8.35 10.46
C LYS A 15 -13.49 -7.37 11.41
N GLY A 16 -13.36 -6.13 10.99
CA GLY A 16 -12.79 -5.10 11.84
C GLY A 16 -11.27 -5.07 11.89
N SER A 17 -10.60 -5.88 11.10
CA SER A 17 -9.14 -5.79 11.00
C SER A 17 -8.72 -5.49 9.56
N ILE A 18 -7.62 -4.78 9.43
CA ILE A 18 -7.05 -4.40 8.16
C ILE A 18 -5.62 -4.92 8.13
N THR A 19 -5.27 -5.63 7.08
CA THR A 19 -3.94 -6.21 6.92
C THR A 19 -3.32 -5.68 5.65
N ALA A 20 -2.12 -5.13 5.75
CA ALA A 20 -1.36 -4.66 4.61
C ALA A 20 -0.23 -5.63 4.30
N SER A 21 -0.13 -6.03 3.04
CA SER A 21 0.90 -6.97 2.57
C SER A 21 1.68 -6.35 1.42
N VAL A 22 2.98 -6.55 1.42
CA VAL A 22 3.86 -6.11 0.34
C VAL A 22 4.54 -7.36 -0.22
N SER A 23 4.40 -7.56 -1.54
CA SER A 23 4.98 -8.73 -2.21
C SER A 23 4.54 -10.06 -1.57
N GLY A 24 3.30 -10.11 -1.12
CA GLY A 24 2.74 -11.32 -0.52
C GLY A 24 3.05 -11.53 0.96
N GLU A 25 3.90 -10.69 1.54
CA GLU A 25 4.22 -10.80 2.97
C GLU A 25 3.45 -9.75 3.76
N VAL A 26 2.81 -10.18 4.85
CA VAL A 26 2.13 -9.26 5.75
C VAL A 26 3.18 -8.41 6.45
N VAL A 27 3.09 -7.09 6.27
CA VAL A 27 4.06 -6.18 6.86
C VAL A 27 3.45 -5.34 7.97
N LYS A 28 2.12 -5.28 8.05
CA LYS A 28 1.50 -4.48 9.09
C LYS A 28 0.05 -4.88 9.31
N GLU A 29 -0.35 -4.93 10.56
CA GLU A 29 -1.75 -4.99 10.94
C GLU A 29 -2.18 -3.57 11.30
N ILE A 30 -3.33 -3.17 10.80
CA ILE A 30 -3.83 -1.82 10.90
C ILE A 30 -5.19 -1.87 11.59
N GLN A 31 -5.39 -1.01 12.57
CA GLN A 31 -6.60 -1.02 13.38
C GLN A 31 -7.79 -0.33 12.70
N ASP A 32 -7.51 0.70 11.91
CA ASP A 32 -8.55 1.51 11.31
C ASP A 32 -8.02 2.24 10.06
N GLU A 33 -8.91 3.00 9.40
CA GLU A 33 -8.51 3.72 8.20
C GLU A 33 -7.48 4.81 8.46
N ALA A 34 -7.50 5.42 9.64
CA ALA A 34 -6.48 6.42 9.98
C ALA A 34 -5.09 5.76 10.02
N GLY A 35 -5.01 4.54 10.55
CA GLY A 35 -3.76 3.79 10.53
C GLY A 35 -3.32 3.43 9.13
N LEU A 36 -4.28 3.09 8.25
CA LEU A 36 -3.98 2.82 6.84
C LEU A 36 -3.40 4.06 6.16
N MET A 37 -4.02 5.21 6.35
CA MET A 37 -3.51 6.46 5.77
C MET A 37 -2.12 6.79 6.32
N GLY A 38 -1.90 6.56 7.61
CA GLY A 38 -0.58 6.76 8.20
C GLY A 38 0.47 5.87 7.54
N TYR A 39 0.12 4.63 7.27
CA TYR A 39 1.04 3.71 6.59
C TYR A 39 1.33 4.20 5.17
N LEU A 40 0.30 4.57 4.41
CA LEU A 40 0.49 5.06 3.04
C LEU A 40 1.34 6.34 3.04
N ASN A 41 1.11 7.23 3.99
CA ASN A 41 1.91 8.45 4.12
C ASN A 41 3.37 8.15 4.47
N SER A 42 3.62 7.08 5.24
CA SER A 42 4.99 6.69 5.55
C SER A 42 5.74 6.23 4.31
N LEU A 43 5.02 5.58 3.37
CA LEU A 43 5.63 5.20 2.10
C LEU A 43 5.97 6.46 1.28
N GLY A 44 5.07 7.45 1.27
CA GLY A 44 5.35 8.72 0.60
C GLY A 44 6.57 9.42 1.18
N ALA A 45 6.74 9.37 2.49
CA ALA A 45 7.91 9.95 3.15
C ALA A 45 9.21 9.24 2.76
N GLN A 46 9.12 8.00 2.27
CA GLN A 46 10.27 7.24 1.77
C GLN A 46 10.50 7.46 0.28
N GLY A 47 9.78 8.38 -0.34
CA GLY A 47 9.93 8.70 -1.75
C GLY A 47 9.00 7.95 -2.69
N TRP A 48 8.10 7.12 -2.15
CA TRP A 48 7.15 6.39 -2.98
C TRP A 48 5.99 7.28 -3.41
N GLU A 49 5.66 7.23 -4.70
CA GLU A 49 4.54 7.95 -5.28
C GLU A 49 3.44 6.97 -5.66
N MET A 50 2.24 7.18 -5.17
CA MET A 50 1.10 6.34 -5.54
C MET A 50 0.68 6.67 -6.97
N VAL A 51 0.70 5.67 -7.83
CA VAL A 51 0.34 5.86 -9.24
C VAL A 51 -1.01 5.27 -9.59
N ASN A 52 -1.51 4.36 -8.77
CA ASN A 52 -2.82 3.78 -9.00
C ASN A 52 -3.35 3.16 -7.71
N ALA A 53 -4.66 3.09 -7.60
CA ALA A 53 -5.33 2.40 -6.52
C ALA A 53 -6.52 1.66 -7.09
N ASP A 54 -6.71 0.42 -6.66
CA ASP A 54 -7.78 -0.44 -7.11
C ASP A 54 -8.52 -0.99 -5.91
N ARG A 55 -9.83 -1.15 -6.03
CA ARG A 55 -10.67 -1.63 -4.95
C ARG A 55 -11.76 -2.53 -5.50
N ASN A 56 -11.95 -3.69 -4.90
CA ASN A 56 -13.02 -4.57 -5.32
C ASN A 56 -14.13 -4.63 -4.26
N GLU A 57 -15.24 -5.28 -4.61
CA GLU A 57 -16.42 -5.36 -3.78
C GLU A 57 -16.27 -6.32 -2.59
N TYR A 58 -15.19 -7.08 -2.55
CA TYR A 58 -14.93 -8.05 -1.49
C TYR A 58 -14.06 -7.50 -0.37
N GLY A 59 -13.77 -6.20 -0.39
CA GLY A 59 -12.97 -5.57 0.66
C GLY A 59 -11.47 -5.62 0.42
N PHE A 60 -11.04 -5.98 -0.78
CA PHE A 60 -9.63 -5.95 -1.14
C PHE A 60 -9.29 -4.63 -1.82
N GLN A 61 -8.15 -4.08 -1.48
CA GLN A 61 -7.64 -2.86 -2.10
C GLN A 61 -6.20 -3.10 -2.52
N ASN A 62 -5.81 -2.56 -3.66
CA ASN A 62 -4.44 -2.62 -4.12
C ASN A 62 -3.96 -1.21 -4.39
N TYR A 63 -2.78 -0.88 -3.89
CA TYR A 63 -2.16 0.41 -4.10
C TYR A 63 -0.83 0.17 -4.79
N PHE A 64 -0.59 0.89 -5.86
CA PHE A 64 0.63 0.76 -6.66
C PHE A 64 1.43 2.04 -6.54
N PHE A 65 2.71 1.88 -6.26
CA PHE A 65 3.63 3.00 -6.05
C PHE A 65 4.83 2.85 -6.95
N LYS A 66 5.46 3.95 -7.23
CA LYS A 66 6.76 3.96 -7.91
C LYS A 66 7.67 4.98 -7.25
N ARG A 67 8.95 4.79 -7.42
CA ARG A 67 9.94 5.80 -7.06
C ARG A 67 11.15 5.67 -7.98
N PRO A 68 11.89 6.78 -8.21
CA PRO A 68 13.05 6.71 -9.08
C PRO A 68 14.18 5.89 -8.45
N VAL A 69 14.90 5.19 -9.32
CA VAL A 69 16.09 4.40 -8.93
C VAL A 69 17.29 5.12 -9.48
N GLU A 70 18.25 5.36 -8.63
CA GLU A 70 19.50 6.00 -9.06
C GLU A 70 20.45 5.03 -9.74
#